data_68352a2e6239fe047debc5bbf028fb99
#
_entry.id   68352a2e6239fe047debc5bbf028fb99
#
_cell.length_a   1.000
_cell.length_b   1.000
_cell.length_c   1.000
_cell.angle_alpha   90.00
_cell.angle_beta   90.00
_cell.angle_gamma   90.00
#
_symmetry.space_group_name_H-M   'P 1'
#
loop_
_entity.id
_entity.type
_entity.pdbx_description
1 polymer ?
#
loop_
_entity_poly.entity_id
_entity_poly.type
_entity_poly.pdbx_seq_one_letter_code
_entity_poly.pdbx_strand_id
1 'polypeptide(L)'
;LDEKNGSEIVSNYADIKKISCPDARTVKIQLKEENVGFPEYMTIGILPKHLLEGKELTTDEFNQKPVGAGPYKLTDWDEGQSITLERFDGYYAGKANIPKIIFKIVPDSATRLLQLESGDLDMAQLTPKDGKALMKKDSDCSVYEMDTADYRAIAYNFAGSKLFKKYPELANILSYGIDRQAILKSVLLGEGEIAYSPIQKNPFNDSSIEKFNYNPAKMKSLLEQDGWKKNKDGWYEKDGTELKFTIAAMSDDQVRVDMANMCAEQLKKEGINATAENRKELDWAGQDACVIGWGSPFDADDHTYKVFTTDAGDNYTGYSNADVDRALEAARSTDDNSLRKQYYSSFLHSMTEQMPYTYIAYIKANYGVNKAVKGVDKNVVLGHHGVGIFWNITEWTIEE
;
A
#
# COMPACT_ATOMS: atom_id res chain seq x y z
N LEU A 1 16.00 -3.51 -16.58
CA LEU A 1 15.52 -4.80 -17.13
C LEU A 1 16.56 -5.92 -17.03
N ASP A 2 17.77 -5.65 -16.54
CA ASP A 2 18.76 -6.69 -16.28
C ASP A 2 18.48 -7.28 -14.90
N GLU A 3 18.15 -8.56 -14.85
CA GLU A 3 17.85 -9.30 -13.60
C GLU A 3 19.02 -9.26 -12.61
N LYS A 4 20.25 -9.11 -13.09
CA LYS A 4 21.45 -8.97 -12.25
C LYS A 4 21.43 -7.72 -11.37
N ASN A 5 20.64 -6.71 -11.74
CA ASN A 5 20.52 -5.48 -10.95
C ASN A 5 19.64 -5.65 -9.71
N GLY A 6 18.94 -6.79 -9.54
CA GLY A 6 18.12 -7.09 -8.37
C GLY A 6 17.02 -6.06 -8.11
N SER A 7 16.49 -5.39 -9.16
CA SER A 7 15.49 -4.35 -9.00
C SER A 7 14.11 -4.94 -8.68
N GLU A 8 13.55 -4.59 -7.55
CA GLU A 8 12.21 -5.03 -7.12
C GLU A 8 11.09 -4.49 -8.02
N ILE A 9 11.34 -3.40 -8.76
CA ILE A 9 10.34 -2.76 -9.64
C ILE A 9 10.51 -3.16 -11.11
N VAL A 10 11.30 -4.17 -11.43
CA VAL A 10 11.54 -4.59 -12.82
C VAL A 10 10.25 -4.98 -13.55
N SER A 11 9.28 -5.53 -12.83
CA SER A 11 7.97 -5.92 -13.37
C SER A 11 7.22 -4.75 -14.01
N ASN A 12 7.32 -3.54 -13.45
CA ASN A 12 6.69 -2.33 -13.99
C ASN A 12 7.22 -1.96 -15.39
N TYR A 13 8.40 -2.44 -15.75
CA TYR A 13 9.10 -2.12 -17.00
C TYR A 13 9.25 -3.33 -17.93
N ALA A 14 8.65 -4.47 -17.59
CA ALA A 14 8.74 -5.70 -18.36
C ALA A 14 8.17 -5.56 -19.78
N ASP A 15 7.22 -4.65 -19.98
CA ASP A 15 6.60 -4.36 -21.28
C ASP A 15 7.51 -3.56 -22.23
N ILE A 16 8.66 -3.06 -21.77
CA ILE A 16 9.58 -2.34 -22.64
C ILE A 16 10.20 -3.32 -23.65
N LYS A 17 9.97 -3.05 -24.92
CA LYS A 17 10.60 -3.75 -26.06
C LYS A 17 11.94 -3.14 -26.44
N LYS A 18 12.01 -1.80 -26.45
CA LYS A 18 13.21 -1.08 -26.90
C LYS A 18 13.22 0.34 -26.33
N ILE A 19 14.41 0.79 -25.92
CA ILE A 19 14.68 2.19 -25.61
C ILE A 19 15.71 2.69 -26.63
N SER A 20 15.50 3.89 -27.16
CA SER A 20 16.44 4.57 -28.07
C SER A 20 16.47 6.06 -27.82
N CYS A 21 17.63 6.68 -28.05
CA CYS A 21 17.86 8.12 -27.93
C CYS A 21 18.23 8.66 -29.33
N PRO A 22 17.24 9.10 -30.13
CA PRO A 22 17.51 9.59 -31.50
C PRO A 22 18.33 10.88 -31.50
N ASP A 23 18.29 11.65 -30.44
CA ASP A 23 19.07 12.86 -30.19
C ASP A 23 19.37 13.04 -28.70
N ALA A 24 20.07 14.13 -28.35
CA ALA A 24 20.54 14.41 -26.98
C ALA A 24 19.42 14.75 -25.99
N ARG A 25 18.19 14.95 -26.42
CA ARG A 25 17.07 15.40 -25.59
C ARG A 25 15.82 14.52 -25.70
N THR A 26 15.85 13.51 -26.57
CA THR A 26 14.71 12.64 -26.85
C THR A 26 15.01 11.22 -26.41
N VAL A 27 14.15 10.67 -25.57
CA VAL A 27 14.12 9.24 -25.25
C VAL A 27 12.85 8.66 -25.85
N LYS A 28 13.00 7.63 -26.69
CA LYS A 28 11.89 6.88 -27.27
C LYS A 28 11.82 5.50 -26.65
N ILE A 29 10.71 5.23 -25.97
CA ILE A 29 10.41 3.93 -25.36
C ILE A 29 9.34 3.25 -26.22
N GLN A 30 9.65 2.08 -26.72
CA GLN A 30 8.71 1.23 -27.46
C GLN A 30 8.29 0.08 -26.55
N LEU A 31 7.01 -0.11 -26.37
CA LEU A 31 6.43 -1.22 -25.61
C LEU A 31 6.23 -2.45 -26.51
N LYS A 32 6.09 -3.62 -25.92
CA LYS A 32 5.75 -4.89 -26.55
C LYS A 32 4.28 -4.91 -26.96
N GLU A 33 3.43 -4.47 -26.05
CA GLU A 33 1.97 -4.38 -26.15
C GLU A 33 1.53 -2.96 -25.75
N GLU A 34 0.30 -2.57 -26.05
CA GLU A 34 -0.28 -1.31 -25.59
C GLU A 34 -0.45 -1.34 -24.06
N ASN A 35 0.03 -0.27 -23.40
CA ASN A 35 -0.15 -0.06 -21.97
C ASN A 35 -0.34 1.44 -21.72
N VAL A 36 -1.59 1.86 -21.58
CA VAL A 36 -1.96 3.27 -21.40
C VAL A 36 -1.57 3.84 -20.03
N GLY A 37 -1.40 2.98 -19.03
CA GLY A 37 -0.89 3.35 -17.69
C GLY A 37 0.64 3.51 -17.64
N PHE A 38 1.37 3.07 -18.67
CA PHE A 38 2.84 3.04 -18.67
C PHE A 38 3.50 4.40 -18.38
N PRO A 39 3.00 5.56 -18.86
CA PRO A 39 3.59 6.85 -18.54
C PRO A 39 3.69 7.15 -17.04
N GLU A 40 2.80 6.60 -16.22
CA GLU A 40 2.79 6.82 -14.78
C GLU A 40 3.92 6.07 -14.05
N TYR A 41 4.47 5.02 -14.66
CA TYR A 41 5.69 4.34 -14.18
C TYR A 41 6.96 5.17 -14.41
N MET A 42 6.90 6.27 -15.16
CA MET A 42 8.04 7.16 -15.40
C MET A 42 8.38 8.08 -14.22
N THR A 43 7.81 7.83 -13.05
CA THR A 43 8.14 8.49 -11.78
C THR A 43 9.40 7.95 -11.10
N ILE A 44 10.07 7.00 -11.73
CA ILE A 44 11.33 6.40 -11.23
C ILE A 44 12.49 7.40 -11.24
N GLY A 45 13.35 7.32 -10.23
CA GLY A 45 14.62 8.06 -10.20
C GLY A 45 15.57 7.62 -11.32
N ILE A 46 16.16 8.58 -12.04
CA ILE A 46 17.07 8.32 -13.16
C ILE A 46 18.50 8.19 -12.65
N LEU A 47 19.14 7.05 -12.95
CA LEU A 47 20.52 6.78 -12.58
C LEU A 47 21.51 7.44 -13.58
N PRO A 48 22.60 8.08 -13.09
CA PRO A 48 23.59 8.74 -13.94
C PRO A 48 24.53 7.70 -14.58
N LYS A 49 24.36 7.46 -15.89
CA LYS A 49 25.13 6.50 -16.66
C LYS A 49 26.66 6.71 -16.49
N HIS A 50 27.13 7.95 -16.54
CA HIS A 50 28.57 8.28 -16.47
C HIS A 50 29.23 7.91 -15.14
N LEU A 51 28.46 7.66 -14.07
CA LEU A 51 28.97 7.22 -12.78
C LEU A 51 28.82 5.71 -12.57
N LEU A 52 27.86 5.06 -13.24
CA LEU A 52 27.41 3.70 -12.91
C LEU A 52 27.65 2.68 -14.05
N GLU A 53 28.01 3.13 -15.27
CA GLU A 53 28.24 2.21 -16.37
C GLU A 53 29.36 1.21 -16.05
N GLY A 54 29.02 -0.08 -16.13
CA GLY A 54 29.95 -1.19 -15.86
C GLY A 54 30.17 -1.51 -14.38
N LYS A 55 29.42 -0.88 -13.46
CA LYS A 55 29.48 -1.16 -12.03
C LYS A 55 28.40 -2.13 -11.58
N GLU A 56 28.61 -2.77 -10.43
CA GLU A 56 27.63 -3.59 -9.72
C GLU A 56 26.71 -2.67 -8.94
N LEU A 57 25.47 -2.45 -9.43
CA LEU A 57 24.56 -1.44 -8.89
C LEU A 57 24.08 -1.73 -7.47
N THR A 58 23.99 -3.00 -7.09
CA THR A 58 23.48 -3.41 -5.77
C THR A 58 24.43 -3.10 -4.62
N THR A 59 25.72 -3.02 -4.89
CA THR A 59 26.79 -2.84 -3.91
C THR A 59 27.63 -1.60 -4.08
N ASP A 60 27.39 -0.80 -5.14
CA ASP A 60 28.17 0.42 -5.40
C ASP A 60 27.96 1.48 -4.31
N GLU A 61 29.04 2.20 -3.98
CA GLU A 61 29.00 3.31 -3.00
C GLU A 61 28.04 4.45 -3.39
N PHE A 62 27.61 4.49 -4.65
CA PHE A 62 26.56 5.39 -5.13
C PHE A 62 25.27 5.28 -4.32
N ASN A 63 24.94 4.10 -3.81
CA ASN A 63 23.73 3.89 -3.02
C ASN A 63 23.77 4.67 -1.68
N GLN A 64 24.97 4.96 -1.16
CA GLN A 64 25.15 5.77 0.04
C GLN A 64 25.45 7.24 -0.27
N LYS A 65 25.88 7.55 -1.50
CA LYS A 65 26.23 8.90 -1.96
C LYS A 65 25.57 9.19 -3.32
N PRO A 66 24.24 9.14 -3.40
CA PRO A 66 23.56 9.26 -4.68
C PRO A 66 23.71 10.65 -5.29
N VAL A 67 23.81 10.67 -6.62
CA VAL A 67 23.74 11.89 -7.41
C VAL A 67 22.46 11.85 -8.24
N GLY A 68 21.54 12.76 -7.94
CA GLY A 68 20.22 12.86 -8.57
C GLY A 68 20.05 14.19 -9.32
N ALA A 69 18.86 14.36 -9.92
CA ALA A 69 18.44 15.58 -10.61
C ALA A 69 17.42 16.41 -9.79
N GLY A 70 17.23 16.07 -8.52
CA GLY A 70 16.24 16.71 -7.63
C GLY A 70 16.69 18.06 -7.07
N PRO A 71 15.78 18.74 -6.33
CA PRO A 71 16.04 20.05 -5.73
C PRO A 71 16.97 20.03 -4.53
N TYR A 72 17.30 18.86 -4.01
CA TYR A 72 18.18 18.68 -2.85
C TYR A 72 19.27 17.65 -3.13
N LYS A 73 20.41 17.79 -2.46
CA LYS A 73 21.56 16.87 -2.49
C LYS A 73 21.71 16.20 -1.13
N LEU A 74 22.00 14.92 -1.13
CA LEU A 74 22.42 14.20 0.07
C LEU A 74 23.78 14.72 0.51
N THR A 75 23.90 15.19 1.77
CA THR A 75 25.17 15.68 2.34
C THR A 75 25.65 14.84 3.50
N ASP A 76 24.73 14.16 4.19
CA ASP A 76 25.09 13.28 5.30
C ASP A 76 24.05 12.15 5.45
N TRP A 77 24.54 10.95 5.77
CA TRP A 77 23.69 9.79 6.08
C TRP A 77 24.27 9.06 7.29
N ASP A 78 23.63 9.25 8.43
CA ASP A 78 23.88 8.47 9.65
C ASP A 78 22.92 7.27 9.65
N GLU A 79 23.45 6.11 9.28
CA GLU A 79 22.65 4.90 9.02
C GLU A 79 21.83 4.52 10.26
N GLY A 80 20.54 4.32 10.07
CA GLY A 80 19.57 4.00 11.14
C GLY A 80 19.18 5.19 12.01
N GLN A 81 19.70 6.40 11.80
CA GLN A 81 19.42 7.59 12.60
C GLN A 81 18.85 8.75 11.78
N SER A 82 19.57 9.21 10.74
CA SER A 82 19.14 10.38 9.98
C SER A 82 19.73 10.47 8.59
N ILE A 83 19.03 11.22 7.72
CA ILE A 83 19.48 11.61 6.39
C ILE A 83 19.38 13.13 6.29
N THR A 84 20.49 13.78 5.93
CA THR A 84 20.56 15.23 5.74
C THR A 84 20.65 15.57 4.26
N LEU A 85 19.75 16.44 3.83
CA LEU A 85 19.69 16.96 2.47
C LEU A 85 19.91 18.47 2.50
N GLU A 86 20.76 18.97 1.61
CA GLU A 86 20.95 20.41 1.39
C GLU A 86 20.43 20.82 0.00
N ARG A 87 19.88 22.02 -0.05
CA ARG A 87 19.32 22.60 -1.27
C ARG A 87 20.33 22.68 -2.39
N PHE A 88 19.91 22.27 -3.58
CA PHE A 88 20.67 22.47 -4.80
C PHE A 88 20.27 23.76 -5.50
N ASP A 89 21.06 24.82 -5.33
CA ASP A 89 20.78 26.14 -5.89
C ASP A 89 20.75 26.18 -7.44
N GLY A 90 21.33 25.17 -8.10
CA GLY A 90 21.31 24.98 -9.55
C GLY A 90 20.18 24.09 -10.07
N TYR A 91 19.17 23.80 -9.27
CA TYR A 91 18.04 22.97 -9.69
C TYR A 91 17.29 23.61 -10.87
N TYR A 92 16.98 22.82 -11.91
CA TYR A 92 16.47 23.30 -13.20
C TYR A 92 15.09 23.99 -13.10
N ALA A 93 14.27 23.60 -12.13
CA ALA A 93 12.93 24.17 -11.91
C ALA A 93 12.91 25.30 -10.87
N GLY A 94 14.08 25.81 -10.48
CA GLY A 94 14.21 26.92 -9.53
C GLY A 94 14.66 26.48 -8.14
N LYS A 95 15.15 27.45 -7.39
CA LYS A 95 15.71 27.25 -6.06
C LYS A 95 14.60 26.98 -5.03
N ALA A 96 14.70 25.88 -4.29
CA ALA A 96 13.82 25.61 -3.15
C ALA A 96 14.00 26.66 -2.02
N ASN A 97 12.95 26.91 -1.25
CA ASN A 97 13.02 27.93 -0.17
C ASN A 97 13.76 27.40 1.07
N ILE A 98 13.47 26.17 1.49
CA ILE A 98 14.11 25.57 2.68
C ILE A 98 15.55 25.18 2.35
N PRO A 99 16.56 25.67 3.09
CA PRO A 99 17.97 25.41 2.75
C PRO A 99 18.43 23.99 3.11
N LYS A 100 17.81 23.37 4.13
CA LYS A 100 18.23 22.09 4.68
C LYS A 100 17.04 21.29 5.19
N ILE A 101 17.03 19.99 4.90
CA ILE A 101 16.02 19.03 5.38
C ILE A 101 16.76 17.90 6.10
N ILE A 102 16.29 17.52 7.27
CA ILE A 102 16.81 16.39 8.04
C ILE A 102 15.67 15.39 8.26
N PHE A 103 15.78 14.20 7.67
CA PHE A 103 14.90 13.10 7.98
C PHE A 103 15.45 12.31 9.15
N LYS A 104 14.74 12.30 10.27
CA LYS A 104 15.09 11.51 11.47
C LYS A 104 14.31 10.19 11.45
N ILE A 105 14.99 9.09 11.75
CA ILE A 105 14.37 7.77 11.89
C ILE A 105 13.90 7.61 13.33
N VAL A 106 12.60 7.72 13.56
CA VAL A 106 11.96 7.59 14.88
C VAL A 106 10.86 6.53 14.79
N PRO A 107 11.15 5.24 15.00
CA PRO A 107 10.19 4.15 14.80
C PRO A 107 8.99 4.20 15.75
N ASP A 108 9.21 4.59 16.99
CA ASP A 108 8.16 4.64 18.02
C ASP A 108 7.23 5.84 17.84
N SER A 109 5.93 5.61 17.70
CA SER A 109 4.95 6.66 17.43
C SER A 109 4.77 7.66 18.58
N ALA A 110 4.86 7.21 19.83
CA ALA A 110 4.74 8.08 20.98
C ALA A 110 5.95 9.02 21.08
N THR A 111 7.14 8.51 20.79
CA THR A 111 8.37 9.32 20.71
C THR A 111 8.29 10.35 19.58
N ARG A 112 7.75 9.97 18.39
CA ARG A 112 7.53 10.93 17.31
C ARG A 112 6.61 12.08 17.73
N LEU A 113 5.49 11.75 18.39
CA LEU A 113 4.55 12.76 18.88
C LEU A 113 5.23 13.69 19.90
N LEU A 114 6.00 13.17 20.85
CA LEU A 114 6.71 13.97 21.85
C LEU A 114 7.74 14.90 21.20
N GLN A 115 8.52 14.41 20.22
CA GLN A 115 9.50 15.23 19.51
C GLN A 115 8.85 16.32 18.64
N LEU A 116 7.69 16.06 18.08
CA LEU A 116 6.90 17.06 17.37
C LEU A 116 6.37 18.13 18.34
N GLU A 117 5.86 17.74 19.51
CA GLU A 117 5.36 18.67 20.54
C GLU A 117 6.47 19.51 21.17
N SER A 118 7.69 18.97 21.28
CA SER A 118 8.85 19.72 21.79
C SER A 118 9.50 20.64 20.75
N GLY A 119 9.14 20.50 19.47
CA GLY A 119 9.77 21.24 18.37
C GLY A 119 11.08 20.61 17.87
N ASP A 120 11.41 19.37 18.29
CA ASP A 120 12.56 18.62 17.77
C ASP A 120 12.28 18.06 16.35
N LEU A 121 11.01 17.99 15.98
CA LEU A 121 10.51 17.70 14.64
C LEU A 121 9.57 18.81 14.17
N ASP A 122 9.73 19.24 12.94
CA ASP A 122 8.81 20.19 12.27
C ASP A 122 7.60 19.49 11.66
N MET A 123 7.77 18.22 11.30
CA MET A 123 6.72 17.40 10.71
C MET A 123 6.92 15.92 11.05
N ALA A 124 5.81 15.22 11.33
CA ALA A 124 5.84 13.79 11.58
C ALA A 124 4.54 13.12 11.11
N GLN A 125 4.64 11.91 10.57
CA GLN A 125 3.48 11.05 10.35
C GLN A 125 3.01 10.49 11.70
N LEU A 126 1.71 10.59 11.95
CA LEU A 126 1.06 10.21 13.21
C LEU A 126 0.08 9.07 12.99
N THR A 127 -0.12 8.26 14.03
CA THR A 127 -1.27 7.34 14.07
C THR A 127 -2.57 8.14 14.21
N PRO A 128 -3.73 7.57 13.85
CA PRO A 128 -5.03 8.23 14.11
C PRO A 128 -5.20 8.64 15.58
N LYS A 129 -4.72 7.82 16.51
CA LYS A 129 -4.76 8.09 17.96
C LYS A 129 -3.92 9.32 18.33
N ASP A 130 -2.71 9.38 17.82
CA ASP A 130 -1.78 10.48 18.14
C ASP A 130 -2.21 11.78 17.48
N GLY A 131 -2.72 11.73 16.23
CA GLY A 131 -3.33 12.87 15.56
C GLY A 131 -4.49 13.46 16.36
N LYS A 132 -5.42 12.62 16.80
CA LYS A 132 -6.55 13.06 17.64
C LYS A 132 -6.12 13.55 19.03
N ALA A 133 -5.06 13.02 19.58
CA ALA A 133 -4.50 13.51 20.83
C ALA A 133 -3.90 14.91 20.65
N LEU A 134 -3.14 15.13 19.56
CA LEU A 134 -2.53 16.41 19.23
C LEU A 134 -3.57 17.49 18.95
N MET A 135 -4.65 17.17 18.21
CA MET A 135 -5.74 18.12 17.91
C MET A 135 -6.45 18.66 19.15
N LYS A 136 -6.42 17.95 20.27
CA LYS A 136 -7.05 18.36 21.55
C LYS A 136 -6.16 19.28 22.38
N LYS A 137 -4.90 19.42 22.00
CA LYS A 137 -3.93 20.25 22.72
C LYS A 137 -3.83 21.64 22.09
N ASP A 138 -3.61 22.64 22.91
CA ASP A 138 -3.11 23.91 22.44
C ASP A 138 -1.60 23.75 22.19
N SER A 139 -1.22 23.63 20.93
CA SER A 139 0.17 23.38 20.52
C SER A 139 0.52 24.19 19.28
N ASP A 140 1.81 24.36 19.03
CA ASP A 140 2.32 25.00 17.83
C ASP A 140 2.24 24.10 16.58
N CYS A 141 1.56 22.96 16.68
CA CYS A 141 1.36 22.03 15.57
C CYS A 141 -0.10 22.01 15.10
N SER A 142 -0.27 21.75 13.82
CA SER A 142 -1.56 21.41 13.18
C SER A 142 -1.53 19.96 12.74
N VAL A 143 -2.69 19.30 12.73
CA VAL A 143 -2.83 17.96 12.15
C VAL A 143 -3.48 18.07 10.77
N TYR A 144 -2.85 17.49 9.77
CA TYR A 144 -3.37 17.35 8.42
C TYR A 144 -3.86 15.92 8.20
N GLU A 145 -5.18 15.73 8.17
CA GLU A 145 -5.82 14.47 7.80
C GLU A 145 -5.92 14.41 6.27
N MET A 146 -4.98 13.73 5.63
CA MET A 146 -4.87 13.69 4.19
C MET A 146 -5.55 12.45 3.61
N ASP A 147 -6.22 12.62 2.50
CA ASP A 147 -6.75 11.49 1.74
C ASP A 147 -5.62 10.68 1.12
N THR A 148 -5.79 9.37 1.11
CA THR A 148 -4.87 8.46 0.42
C THR A 148 -5.65 7.59 -0.58
N ALA A 149 -4.96 7.02 -1.55
CA ALA A 149 -5.50 5.95 -2.39
C ALA A 149 -5.32 4.56 -1.75
N ASP A 150 -4.81 4.52 -0.52
CA ASP A 150 -4.38 3.31 0.16
C ASP A 150 -5.54 2.59 0.87
N TYR A 151 -5.57 1.27 0.77
CA TYR A 151 -6.49 0.43 1.52
C TYR A 151 -5.76 -0.50 2.49
N ARG A 152 -6.51 -1.07 3.43
CA ARG A 152 -6.09 -2.19 4.28
C ARG A 152 -7.03 -3.37 4.07
N ALA A 153 -6.44 -4.56 3.94
CA ALA A 153 -7.14 -5.81 3.73
C ALA A 153 -6.43 -6.98 4.41
N ILE A 154 -7.15 -8.09 4.64
CA ILE A 154 -6.55 -9.38 4.92
C ILE A 154 -6.33 -10.06 3.58
N ALA A 155 -5.09 -10.36 3.21
CA ALA A 155 -4.72 -11.18 2.07
C ALA A 155 -4.63 -12.64 2.49
N TYR A 156 -5.22 -13.55 1.71
CA TYR A 156 -5.18 -14.99 1.95
C TYR A 156 -4.24 -15.66 0.95
N ASN A 157 -3.38 -16.55 1.42
CA ASN A 157 -2.38 -17.18 0.58
C ASN A 157 -2.90 -18.50 0.00
N PHE A 158 -3.34 -18.47 -1.25
CA PHE A 158 -3.83 -19.64 -1.99
C PHE A 158 -2.71 -20.58 -2.48
N ALA A 159 -1.49 -20.08 -2.60
CA ALA A 159 -0.36 -20.90 -3.04
C ALA A 159 0.34 -21.62 -1.86
N GLY A 160 0.66 -20.90 -0.80
CA GLY A 160 1.47 -21.38 0.32
C GLY A 160 0.70 -21.98 1.48
N SER A 161 -0.48 -21.45 1.83
CA SER A 161 -1.28 -21.96 2.93
C SER A 161 -1.98 -23.26 2.56
N LYS A 162 -1.78 -24.30 3.39
CA LYS A 162 -2.47 -25.60 3.20
C LYS A 162 -3.99 -25.44 3.31
N LEU A 163 -4.47 -24.52 4.16
CA LEU A 163 -5.90 -24.29 4.37
C LEU A 163 -6.51 -23.59 3.14
N PHE A 164 -6.01 -22.41 2.77
CA PHE A 164 -6.60 -21.60 1.71
C PHE A 164 -6.34 -22.16 0.31
N LYS A 165 -5.27 -22.92 0.13
CA LYS A 165 -5.05 -23.68 -1.11
C LYS A 165 -6.08 -24.81 -1.29
N LYS A 166 -6.47 -25.46 -0.20
CA LYS A 166 -7.47 -26.54 -0.24
C LYS A 166 -8.90 -26.04 -0.28
N TYR A 167 -9.16 -24.90 0.36
CA TYR A 167 -10.50 -24.33 0.55
C TYR A 167 -10.48 -22.81 0.23
N PRO A 168 -10.27 -22.43 -1.05
CA PRO A 168 -10.13 -21.01 -1.42
C PRO A 168 -11.42 -20.19 -1.19
N GLU A 169 -12.61 -20.85 -1.21
CA GLU A 169 -13.90 -20.25 -0.91
C GLU A 169 -14.00 -19.66 0.51
N LEU A 170 -13.15 -20.10 1.43
CA LEU A 170 -13.11 -19.56 2.78
C LEU A 170 -12.85 -18.06 2.83
N ALA A 171 -12.07 -17.51 1.89
CA ALA A 171 -11.79 -16.07 1.84
C ALA A 171 -13.07 -15.24 1.73
N ASN A 172 -13.99 -15.63 0.85
CA ASN A 172 -15.31 -15.00 0.72
C ASN A 172 -16.18 -15.23 1.96
N ILE A 173 -16.22 -16.45 2.46
CA ILE A 173 -17.06 -16.83 3.63
C ILE A 173 -16.61 -16.05 4.87
N LEU A 174 -15.30 -16.02 5.16
CA LEU A 174 -14.73 -15.33 6.32
C LEU A 174 -14.93 -13.81 6.26
N SER A 175 -15.04 -13.24 5.06
CA SER A 175 -15.28 -11.81 4.88
C SER A 175 -16.59 -11.32 5.53
N TYR A 176 -17.61 -12.18 5.65
CA TYR A 176 -18.84 -11.89 6.40
C TYR A 176 -18.64 -11.87 7.91
N GLY A 177 -17.57 -12.44 8.44
CA GLY A 177 -17.23 -12.44 9.87
C GLY A 177 -16.50 -11.18 10.35
N ILE A 178 -16.12 -10.28 9.43
CA ILE A 178 -15.34 -9.09 9.76
C ILE A 178 -16.24 -7.86 9.89
N ASP A 179 -16.38 -7.36 11.12
CA ASP A 179 -17.06 -6.10 11.42
C ASP A 179 -16.15 -4.91 11.13
N ARG A 180 -16.18 -4.46 9.87
CA ARG A 180 -15.41 -3.33 9.37
C ARG A 180 -15.75 -2.02 10.08
N GLN A 181 -17.02 -1.86 10.45
CA GLN A 181 -17.48 -0.64 11.17
C GLN A 181 -16.86 -0.56 12.56
N ALA A 182 -16.78 -1.70 13.27
CA ALA A 182 -16.11 -1.76 14.56
C ALA A 182 -14.60 -1.47 14.43
N ILE A 183 -13.93 -1.97 13.38
CA ILE A 183 -12.53 -1.69 13.11
C ILE A 183 -12.34 -0.20 12.79
N LEU A 184 -13.14 0.37 11.89
CA LEU A 184 -13.10 1.78 11.55
C LEU A 184 -13.22 2.67 12.80
N LYS A 185 -14.17 2.31 13.70
CA LYS A 185 -14.39 3.06 14.93
C LYS A 185 -13.28 2.91 15.96
N SER A 186 -12.74 1.70 16.15
CA SER A 186 -11.83 1.40 17.27
C SER A 186 -10.36 1.52 16.92
N VAL A 187 -9.97 1.17 15.69
CA VAL A 187 -8.58 1.23 15.22
C VAL A 187 -8.31 2.55 14.52
N LEU A 188 -9.18 2.92 13.57
CA LEU A 188 -9.01 4.16 12.81
C LEU A 188 -9.69 5.37 13.43
N LEU A 189 -10.37 5.20 14.58
CA LEU A 189 -11.06 6.27 15.33
C LEU A 189 -12.04 7.11 14.47
N GLY A 190 -12.65 6.45 13.48
CA GLY A 190 -13.60 7.04 12.54
C GLY A 190 -12.93 7.71 11.32
N GLU A 191 -11.62 7.62 11.17
CA GLU A 191 -10.91 8.15 10.00
C GLU A 191 -10.87 7.11 8.87
N GLY A 192 -11.17 7.57 7.63
CA GLY A 192 -11.24 6.69 6.47
C GLY A 192 -12.65 6.20 6.16
N GLU A 193 -12.74 5.21 5.29
CA GLU A 193 -14.00 4.66 4.77
C GLU A 193 -13.92 3.13 4.71
N ILE A 194 -15.06 2.43 4.79
CA ILE A 194 -15.09 0.97 4.61
C ILE A 194 -14.73 0.63 3.16
N ALA A 195 -13.80 -0.31 2.98
CA ALA A 195 -13.38 -0.80 1.68
C ALA A 195 -14.05 -2.13 1.32
N TYR A 196 -14.39 -2.27 0.04
CA TYR A 196 -14.91 -3.52 -0.55
C TYR A 196 -14.17 -3.90 -1.85
N SER A 197 -13.27 -3.06 -2.32
CA SER A 197 -12.50 -3.26 -3.56
C SER A 197 -11.11 -2.64 -3.45
N PRO A 198 -10.18 -2.96 -4.36
CA PRO A 198 -8.87 -2.31 -4.40
C PRO A 198 -8.90 -0.87 -4.95
N ILE A 199 -9.99 -0.48 -5.62
CA ILE A 199 -10.10 0.83 -6.28
C ILE A 199 -10.96 1.76 -5.44
N GLN A 200 -10.36 2.81 -4.86
CA GLN A 200 -11.06 3.75 -3.97
C GLN A 200 -11.61 4.98 -4.74
N LYS A 201 -10.76 5.97 -4.91
CA LYS A 201 -11.13 7.31 -5.43
C LYS A 201 -10.89 7.45 -6.93
N ASN A 202 -10.79 6.34 -7.62
CA ASN A 202 -10.55 6.29 -9.05
C ASN A 202 -11.90 6.19 -9.79
N PRO A 203 -12.08 6.85 -10.94
CA PRO A 203 -13.31 6.81 -11.72
C PRO A 203 -13.68 5.39 -12.24
N PHE A 204 -12.77 4.44 -12.16
CA PHE A 204 -12.98 3.05 -12.53
C PHE A 204 -13.53 2.19 -11.39
N ASN A 205 -13.76 2.74 -10.21
CA ASN A 205 -14.44 2.01 -9.13
C ASN A 205 -15.89 1.68 -9.51
N ASP A 206 -16.33 0.47 -9.18
CA ASP A 206 -17.71 0.02 -9.35
C ASP A 206 -18.34 -0.31 -7.98
N SER A 207 -19.28 0.52 -7.56
CA SER A 207 -19.99 0.33 -6.29
C SER A 207 -21.09 -0.72 -6.34
N SER A 208 -21.39 -1.29 -7.52
CA SER A 208 -22.43 -2.32 -7.71
C SER A 208 -21.96 -3.75 -7.39
N ILE A 209 -20.67 -3.95 -7.16
CA ILE A 209 -20.10 -5.23 -6.74
C ILE A 209 -20.75 -5.77 -5.46
N GLU A 210 -20.70 -7.07 -5.26
CA GLU A 210 -21.16 -7.66 -4.01
C GLU A 210 -20.34 -7.14 -2.83
N LYS A 211 -21.05 -6.65 -1.80
CA LYS A 211 -20.46 -6.19 -0.56
C LYS A 211 -20.60 -7.26 0.51
N PHE A 212 -19.50 -7.79 0.97
CA PHE A 212 -19.47 -8.76 2.06
C PHE A 212 -19.67 -8.04 3.41
N ASN A 213 -20.87 -7.49 3.62
CA ASN A 213 -21.23 -6.82 4.86
C ASN A 213 -21.18 -7.77 6.05
N TYR A 214 -20.80 -7.26 7.22
CA TYR A 214 -20.76 -8.04 8.46
C TYR A 214 -22.07 -8.77 8.71
N ASN A 215 -22.01 -10.08 8.67
CA ASN A 215 -23.14 -10.99 8.89
C ASN A 215 -22.64 -12.37 9.35
N PRO A 216 -22.31 -12.52 10.65
CA PRO A 216 -21.77 -13.77 11.17
C PRO A 216 -22.77 -14.94 11.04
N ALA A 217 -24.08 -14.68 11.02
CA ALA A 217 -25.07 -15.72 10.77
C ALA A 217 -24.97 -16.29 9.34
N LYS A 218 -24.79 -15.40 8.34
CA LYS A 218 -24.55 -15.81 6.95
C LYS A 218 -23.24 -16.59 6.84
N MET A 219 -22.16 -16.12 7.47
CA MET A 219 -20.88 -16.83 7.51
C MET A 219 -21.03 -18.25 8.01
N LYS A 220 -21.68 -18.44 9.18
CA LYS A 220 -21.93 -19.76 9.78
C LYS A 220 -22.75 -20.66 8.87
N SER A 221 -23.83 -20.12 8.29
CA SER A 221 -24.67 -20.87 7.36
C SER A 221 -23.88 -21.34 6.13
N LEU A 222 -23.02 -20.51 5.56
CA LEU A 222 -22.17 -20.88 4.44
C LEU A 222 -21.13 -21.92 4.82
N LEU A 223 -20.49 -21.80 5.99
CA LEU A 223 -19.56 -22.83 6.50
C LEU A 223 -20.27 -24.18 6.65
N GLU A 224 -21.46 -24.20 7.24
CA GLU A 224 -22.24 -25.43 7.47
C GLU A 224 -22.72 -26.07 6.14
N GLN A 225 -23.14 -25.24 5.17
CA GLN A 225 -23.52 -25.69 3.82
C GLN A 225 -22.31 -26.29 3.09
N ASP A 226 -21.12 -25.74 3.30
CA ASP A 226 -19.87 -26.25 2.74
C ASP A 226 -19.31 -27.47 3.49
N GLY A 227 -19.98 -27.91 4.55
CA GLY A 227 -19.64 -29.12 5.29
C GLY A 227 -18.74 -28.93 6.50
N TRP A 228 -18.44 -27.68 6.89
CA TRP A 228 -17.74 -27.37 8.13
C TRP A 228 -18.64 -27.60 9.33
N LYS A 229 -18.12 -28.24 10.37
CA LYS A 229 -18.87 -28.54 11.61
C LYS A 229 -18.02 -28.21 12.82
N LYS A 230 -18.64 -27.80 13.91
CA LYS A 230 -17.92 -27.54 15.15
C LYS A 230 -17.44 -28.85 15.79
N ASN A 231 -16.16 -28.93 16.09
CA ASN A 231 -15.54 -30.01 16.86
C ASN A 231 -15.87 -29.88 18.36
N LYS A 232 -15.35 -30.80 19.18
CA LYS A 232 -15.57 -30.84 20.64
C LYS A 232 -15.08 -29.57 21.39
N ASP A 233 -14.10 -28.88 20.81
CA ASP A 233 -13.49 -27.67 21.36
C ASP A 233 -14.19 -26.38 20.86
N GLY A 234 -15.23 -26.54 20.01
CA GLY A 234 -16.05 -25.46 19.49
C GLY A 234 -15.51 -24.80 18.20
N TRP A 235 -14.41 -25.32 17.65
CA TRP A 235 -13.82 -24.84 16.40
C TRP A 235 -14.42 -25.52 15.17
N TYR A 236 -14.60 -24.79 14.08
CA TYR A 236 -14.99 -25.39 12.81
C TYR A 236 -13.93 -26.31 12.25
N GLU A 237 -14.35 -27.49 11.78
CA GLU A 237 -13.53 -28.55 11.18
C GLU A 237 -14.24 -29.17 10.00
N LYS A 238 -13.48 -29.52 8.93
CA LYS A 238 -13.95 -30.24 7.74
C LYS A 238 -12.89 -31.24 7.31
N ASP A 239 -13.29 -32.52 7.10
CA ASP A 239 -12.41 -33.60 6.66
C ASP A 239 -11.12 -33.73 7.50
N GLY A 240 -11.25 -33.62 8.83
CA GLY A 240 -10.13 -33.66 9.77
C GLY A 240 -9.20 -32.44 9.72
N THR A 241 -9.59 -31.39 8.99
CA THR A 241 -8.86 -30.13 8.93
C THR A 241 -9.58 -29.09 9.78
N GLU A 242 -8.99 -28.63 10.86
CA GLU A 242 -9.51 -27.51 11.67
C GLU A 242 -9.37 -26.20 10.88
N LEU A 243 -10.40 -25.35 10.96
CA LEU A 243 -10.37 -23.99 10.38
C LEU A 243 -9.51 -23.09 11.29
N LYS A 244 -8.19 -23.29 11.13
CA LYS A 244 -7.16 -22.63 11.92
C LYS A 244 -6.14 -21.97 11.03
N PHE A 245 -5.86 -20.70 11.28
CA PHE A 245 -4.84 -19.94 10.54
C PHE A 245 -4.34 -18.74 11.33
N THR A 246 -3.23 -18.18 10.85
CA THR A 246 -2.63 -16.97 11.43
C THR A 246 -2.78 -15.78 10.50
N ILE A 247 -3.12 -14.62 11.06
CA ILE A 247 -3.12 -13.32 10.38
C ILE A 247 -1.86 -12.57 10.81
N ALA A 248 -0.88 -12.50 9.94
CA ALA A 248 0.39 -11.82 10.22
C ALA A 248 0.28 -10.32 9.96
N ALA A 249 1.03 -9.51 10.73
CA ALA A 249 1.17 -8.08 10.53
C ALA A 249 2.63 -7.63 10.79
N MET A 250 3.09 -6.60 10.05
CA MET A 250 4.37 -5.96 10.32
C MET A 250 4.33 -5.23 11.65
N SER A 251 5.32 -5.50 12.52
CA SER A 251 5.36 -4.96 13.88
C SER A 251 5.65 -3.47 13.99
N ASP A 252 6.12 -2.84 12.92
CA ASP A 252 6.38 -1.41 12.79
C ASP A 252 5.16 -0.60 12.33
N ASP A 253 4.08 -1.28 11.90
CA ASP A 253 2.79 -0.65 11.56
C ASP A 253 1.72 -1.03 12.60
N GLN A 254 1.59 -0.19 13.63
CA GLN A 254 0.64 -0.43 14.73
C GLN A 254 -0.81 -0.55 14.25
N VAL A 255 -1.20 0.16 13.18
CA VAL A 255 -2.55 0.07 12.62
C VAL A 255 -2.81 -1.31 12.03
N ARG A 256 -1.84 -1.89 11.30
CA ARG A 256 -1.95 -3.27 10.79
C ARG A 256 -1.99 -4.29 11.92
N VAL A 257 -1.18 -4.10 12.96
CA VAL A 257 -1.16 -4.95 14.16
C VAL A 257 -2.53 -4.95 14.85
N ASP A 258 -3.11 -3.78 15.06
CA ASP A 258 -4.42 -3.64 15.72
C ASP A 258 -5.55 -4.24 14.85
N MET A 259 -5.48 -4.07 13.53
CA MET A 259 -6.42 -4.69 12.59
C MET A 259 -6.32 -6.22 12.61
N ALA A 260 -5.11 -6.78 12.57
CA ALA A 260 -4.91 -8.24 12.64
C ALA A 260 -5.49 -8.83 13.92
N ASN A 261 -5.19 -8.20 15.07
CA ASN A 261 -5.71 -8.62 16.37
C ASN A 261 -7.24 -8.57 16.40
N MET A 262 -7.82 -7.47 15.94
CA MET A 262 -9.28 -7.31 15.98
C MET A 262 -9.99 -8.28 15.03
N CYS A 263 -9.48 -8.50 13.83
CA CYS A 263 -10.02 -9.47 12.88
C CYS A 263 -9.95 -10.90 13.43
N ALA A 264 -8.81 -11.30 14.00
CA ALA A 264 -8.63 -12.61 14.62
C ALA A 264 -9.65 -12.82 15.78
N GLU A 265 -9.81 -11.84 16.66
CA GLU A 265 -10.77 -11.91 17.78
C GLU A 265 -12.23 -11.94 17.32
N GLN A 266 -12.60 -11.22 16.25
CA GLN A 266 -13.93 -11.29 15.67
C GLN A 266 -14.23 -12.70 15.13
N LEU A 267 -13.31 -13.28 14.35
CA LEU A 267 -13.45 -14.63 13.81
C LEU A 267 -13.48 -15.69 14.92
N LYS A 268 -12.64 -15.53 15.94
CA LYS A 268 -12.55 -16.45 17.09
C LYS A 268 -13.87 -16.54 17.88
N LYS A 269 -14.56 -15.42 18.08
CA LYS A 269 -15.89 -15.38 18.71
C LYS A 269 -16.92 -16.23 17.96
N GLU A 270 -16.74 -16.43 16.68
CA GLU A 270 -17.65 -17.19 15.81
C GLU A 270 -17.28 -18.67 15.67
N GLY A 271 -16.17 -19.10 16.29
CA GLY A 271 -15.71 -20.50 16.28
C GLY A 271 -14.65 -20.81 15.21
N ILE A 272 -13.94 -19.80 14.75
CA ILE A 272 -12.80 -19.94 13.83
C ILE A 272 -11.52 -19.74 14.62
N ASN A 273 -10.59 -20.71 14.59
CA ASN A 273 -9.33 -20.65 15.34
C ASN A 273 -8.31 -19.73 14.64
N ALA A 274 -8.67 -18.45 14.48
CA ALA A 274 -7.79 -17.42 13.94
C ALA A 274 -6.94 -16.79 15.05
N THR A 275 -5.66 -16.56 14.76
CA THR A 275 -4.70 -15.87 15.65
C THR A 275 -3.98 -14.77 14.91
N ALA A 276 -3.65 -13.67 15.59
CA ALA A 276 -2.79 -12.62 15.04
C ALA A 276 -1.34 -12.87 15.45
N GLU A 277 -0.41 -12.54 14.57
CA GLU A 277 1.03 -12.63 14.82
C GLU A 277 1.74 -11.39 14.30
N ASN A 278 2.57 -10.77 15.17
CA ASN A 278 3.36 -9.60 14.82
C ASN A 278 4.77 -10.04 14.45
N ARG A 279 5.27 -9.61 13.31
CA ARG A 279 6.60 -9.97 12.80
C ARG A 279 7.38 -8.73 12.39
N LYS A 280 8.68 -8.74 12.59
CA LYS A 280 9.58 -7.68 12.10
C LYS A 280 9.73 -7.74 10.59
N GLU A 281 9.73 -8.94 10.05
CA GLU A 281 9.84 -9.22 8.62
C GLU A 281 8.73 -10.19 8.23
N LEU A 282 8.11 -9.98 7.09
CA LEU A 282 7.11 -10.88 6.52
C LEU A 282 7.66 -11.53 5.26
N ASP A 283 7.65 -12.84 5.24
CA ASP A 283 7.63 -13.57 3.97
C ASP A 283 6.19 -13.53 3.45
N TRP A 284 5.90 -12.61 2.56
CA TRP A 284 4.55 -12.34 2.07
C TRP A 284 3.87 -13.57 1.46
N ALA A 285 4.65 -14.44 0.81
CA ALA A 285 4.16 -15.67 0.21
C ALA A 285 4.12 -16.86 1.20
N GLY A 286 4.77 -16.75 2.35
CA GLY A 286 4.88 -17.82 3.35
C GLY A 286 3.85 -17.78 4.47
N GLN A 287 2.94 -16.78 4.50
CA GLN A 287 1.91 -16.65 5.53
C GLN A 287 0.64 -17.43 5.15
N ASP A 288 -0.20 -17.80 6.14
CA ASP A 288 -1.58 -18.21 5.86
C ASP A 288 -2.41 -17.01 5.37
N ALA A 289 -2.34 -15.94 6.13
CA ALA A 289 -2.94 -14.66 5.81
C ALA A 289 -2.13 -13.52 6.43
N CYS A 290 -2.22 -12.32 5.87
CA CYS A 290 -1.56 -11.15 6.43
C CYS A 290 -2.38 -9.87 6.20
N VAL A 291 -2.18 -8.87 7.06
CA VAL A 291 -2.72 -7.53 6.79
C VAL A 291 -1.82 -6.82 5.79
N ILE A 292 -2.39 -6.53 4.63
CA ILE A 292 -1.71 -5.89 3.51
C ILE A 292 -2.41 -4.58 3.14
N GLY A 293 -1.74 -3.75 2.37
CA GLY A 293 -2.31 -2.55 1.77
C GLY A 293 -1.61 -2.23 0.47
N TRP A 294 -2.36 -1.65 -0.44
CA TRP A 294 -1.90 -1.10 -1.71
C TRP A 294 -2.68 0.17 -2.00
N GLY A 295 -2.15 0.98 -2.87
CA GLY A 295 -2.87 2.13 -3.37
C GLY A 295 -1.94 3.08 -4.11
N SER A 296 -2.42 3.54 -5.26
CA SER A 296 -1.77 4.57 -6.06
C SER A 296 -2.78 5.66 -6.36
N PRO A 297 -2.41 6.95 -6.24
CA PRO A 297 -3.26 8.05 -6.64
C PRO A 297 -3.32 8.23 -8.16
N PHE A 298 -2.53 7.45 -8.90
CA PHE A 298 -2.40 7.47 -10.36
C PHE A 298 -3.41 6.54 -11.01
N ASP A 299 -3.00 5.85 -12.08
CA ASP A 299 -3.87 4.93 -12.79
C ASP A 299 -4.18 3.68 -11.94
N ALA A 300 -5.39 3.14 -12.07
CA ALA A 300 -5.79 1.91 -11.39
C ALA A 300 -4.94 0.70 -11.79
N ASP A 301 -4.32 0.72 -12.97
CA ASP A 301 -3.42 -0.33 -13.46
C ASP A 301 -2.25 -0.57 -12.48
N ASP A 302 -1.68 0.49 -11.92
CA ASP A 302 -0.49 0.42 -11.06
C ASP A 302 -0.65 -0.51 -9.84
N HIS A 303 -1.83 -0.58 -9.26
CA HIS A 303 -2.08 -1.39 -8.07
C HIS A 303 -3.14 -2.49 -8.27
N THR A 304 -3.53 -2.76 -9.51
CA THR A 304 -4.44 -3.87 -9.83
C THR A 304 -3.77 -4.93 -10.68
N TYR A 305 -3.16 -4.57 -11.79
CA TYR A 305 -2.56 -5.53 -12.72
C TYR A 305 -1.47 -6.37 -12.03
N LYS A 306 -0.44 -5.76 -11.47
CA LYS A 306 0.67 -6.47 -10.84
C LYS A 306 0.31 -7.23 -9.56
N VAL A 307 -0.85 -6.93 -8.96
CA VAL A 307 -1.32 -7.55 -7.71
C VAL A 307 -2.28 -8.71 -7.95
N PHE A 308 -3.13 -8.63 -8.98
CA PHE A 308 -4.23 -9.57 -9.16
C PHE A 308 -4.14 -10.43 -10.42
N THR A 309 -3.25 -10.13 -11.38
CA THR A 309 -3.06 -11.03 -12.52
C THR A 309 -2.23 -12.26 -12.11
N THR A 310 -2.50 -13.36 -12.78
CA THR A 310 -1.80 -14.63 -12.57
C THR A 310 -0.29 -14.44 -12.75
N ASP A 311 0.50 -14.98 -11.83
CA ASP A 311 1.97 -14.93 -11.83
C ASP A 311 2.61 -13.53 -11.87
N ALA A 312 1.84 -12.47 -11.59
CA ALA A 312 2.39 -11.11 -11.51
C ALA A 312 3.27 -10.92 -10.28
N GLY A 313 4.22 -9.98 -10.38
CA GLY A 313 5.30 -9.81 -9.41
C GLY A 313 4.86 -9.50 -7.97
N ASP A 314 3.75 -8.78 -7.80
CA ASP A 314 3.20 -8.41 -6.50
C ASP A 314 1.99 -9.28 -6.08
N ASN A 315 1.72 -10.35 -6.83
CA ASN A 315 0.68 -11.33 -6.48
C ASN A 315 1.15 -12.30 -5.40
N TYR A 316 1.30 -11.81 -4.19
CA TYR A 316 1.78 -12.60 -3.03
C TYR A 316 0.81 -13.68 -2.56
N THR A 317 -0.43 -13.65 -3.04
CA THR A 317 -1.46 -14.65 -2.66
C THR A 317 -1.44 -15.91 -3.52
N GLY A 318 -0.80 -15.87 -4.68
CA GLY A 318 -0.91 -16.92 -5.69
C GLY A 318 -2.33 -17.01 -6.28
N TYR A 319 -3.07 -15.89 -6.27
CA TYR A 319 -4.39 -15.79 -6.90
C TYR A 319 -4.28 -15.98 -8.40
N SER A 320 -5.22 -16.70 -9.00
CA SER A 320 -5.28 -16.91 -10.44
C SER A 320 -6.74 -16.99 -10.89
N ASN A 321 -7.12 -16.11 -11.79
CA ASN A 321 -8.46 -16.08 -12.38
C ASN A 321 -8.38 -15.53 -13.81
N ALA A 322 -8.67 -16.37 -14.79
CA ALA A 322 -8.56 -16.01 -16.20
C ALA A 322 -9.50 -14.86 -16.64
N ASP A 323 -10.62 -14.64 -15.94
CA ASP A 323 -11.53 -13.53 -16.24
C ASP A 323 -10.96 -12.21 -15.70
N VAL A 324 -10.33 -12.25 -14.54
CA VAL A 324 -9.57 -11.13 -13.97
C VAL A 324 -8.40 -10.76 -14.88
N ASP A 325 -7.60 -11.75 -15.30
CA ASP A 325 -6.45 -11.52 -16.19
C ASP A 325 -6.89 -10.84 -17.49
N ARG A 326 -7.93 -11.37 -18.16
CA ARG A 326 -8.46 -10.78 -19.40
C ARG A 326 -9.01 -9.38 -19.21
N ALA A 327 -9.70 -9.12 -18.10
CA ALA A 327 -10.29 -7.82 -17.84
C ALA A 327 -9.22 -6.75 -17.60
N LEU A 328 -8.19 -7.08 -16.82
CA LEU A 328 -7.08 -6.15 -16.53
C LEU A 328 -6.20 -5.94 -17.77
N GLU A 329 -5.93 -6.99 -18.57
CA GLU A 329 -5.21 -6.87 -19.84
C GLU A 329 -5.96 -5.95 -20.82
N ALA A 330 -7.27 -6.13 -20.95
CA ALA A 330 -8.10 -5.29 -21.81
C ALA A 330 -8.15 -3.83 -21.31
N ALA A 331 -8.18 -3.62 -19.97
CA ALA A 331 -8.21 -2.28 -19.39
C ALA A 331 -6.93 -1.47 -19.67
N ARG A 332 -5.75 -2.13 -19.73
CA ARG A 332 -4.48 -1.46 -20.02
C ARG A 332 -4.22 -1.24 -21.51
N SER A 333 -4.95 -1.96 -22.37
CA SER A 333 -4.74 -1.97 -23.84
C SER A 333 -5.64 -1.00 -24.59
N THR A 334 -6.30 -0.06 -23.93
CA THR A 334 -7.13 0.96 -24.58
C THR A 334 -7.10 2.28 -23.79
N ASP A 335 -7.12 3.40 -24.51
CA ASP A 335 -7.25 4.76 -23.97
C ASP A 335 -8.70 5.25 -23.88
N ASP A 336 -9.68 4.45 -24.36
CA ASP A 336 -11.09 4.76 -24.19
C ASP A 336 -11.54 4.55 -22.75
N ASN A 337 -11.73 5.64 -22.02
CA ASN A 337 -12.14 5.60 -20.62
C ASN A 337 -13.49 4.89 -20.38
N SER A 338 -14.40 4.86 -21.37
CA SER A 338 -15.67 4.15 -21.24
C SER A 338 -15.46 2.64 -21.30
N LEU A 339 -14.60 2.16 -22.18
CA LEU A 339 -14.21 0.77 -22.26
C LEU A 339 -13.39 0.37 -21.04
N ARG A 340 -12.42 1.20 -20.62
CA ARG A 340 -11.64 0.94 -19.39
C ARG A 340 -12.56 0.77 -18.18
N LYS A 341 -13.56 1.63 -18.04
CA LYS A 341 -14.53 1.51 -16.94
C LYS A 341 -15.30 0.19 -16.97
N GLN A 342 -15.68 -0.30 -18.16
CA GLN A 342 -16.35 -1.60 -18.32
C GLN A 342 -15.40 -2.76 -17.96
N TYR A 343 -14.14 -2.71 -18.38
CA TYR A 343 -13.16 -3.72 -18.06
C TYR A 343 -12.82 -3.76 -16.56
N TYR A 344 -12.64 -2.60 -15.92
CA TYR A 344 -12.47 -2.56 -14.47
C TYR A 344 -13.70 -3.02 -13.70
N SER A 345 -14.91 -2.73 -14.17
CA SER A 345 -16.15 -3.29 -13.62
C SER A 345 -16.15 -4.81 -13.74
N SER A 346 -15.82 -5.37 -14.92
CA SER A 346 -15.70 -6.82 -15.14
C SER A 346 -14.65 -7.44 -14.20
N PHE A 347 -13.48 -6.82 -14.06
CA PHE A 347 -12.45 -7.23 -13.10
C PHE A 347 -13.00 -7.30 -11.67
N LEU A 348 -13.64 -6.24 -11.20
CA LEU A 348 -14.16 -6.17 -9.84
C LEU A 348 -15.25 -7.22 -9.58
N HIS A 349 -16.16 -7.45 -10.52
CA HIS A 349 -17.19 -8.50 -10.42
C HIS A 349 -16.56 -9.90 -10.40
N SER A 350 -15.66 -10.22 -11.33
CA SER A 350 -15.00 -11.54 -11.37
C SER A 350 -14.17 -11.81 -10.12
N MET A 351 -13.50 -10.78 -9.59
CA MET A 351 -12.73 -10.90 -8.36
C MET A 351 -13.64 -11.20 -7.15
N THR A 352 -14.87 -10.66 -7.09
CA THR A 352 -15.79 -10.92 -5.98
C THR A 352 -16.33 -12.35 -5.93
N GLU A 353 -16.24 -13.11 -7.02
CA GLU A 353 -16.61 -14.54 -7.02
C GLU A 353 -15.64 -15.39 -6.19
N GLN A 354 -14.36 -15.04 -6.24
CA GLN A 354 -13.29 -15.65 -5.42
C GLN A 354 -12.28 -14.56 -5.04
N MET A 355 -12.53 -13.89 -3.90
CA MET A 355 -11.66 -12.80 -3.46
C MET A 355 -10.37 -13.29 -2.82
N PRO A 356 -9.20 -12.80 -3.27
CA PRO A 356 -7.95 -13.03 -2.55
C PRO A 356 -7.85 -12.21 -1.27
N TYR A 357 -8.64 -11.14 -1.14
CA TYR A 357 -8.56 -10.18 -0.05
C TYR A 357 -9.91 -9.93 0.63
N THR A 358 -9.94 -9.94 1.95
CA THR A 358 -11.01 -9.29 2.72
C THR A 358 -10.64 -7.83 2.91
N TYR A 359 -11.18 -6.93 2.08
CA TYR A 359 -10.99 -5.49 2.23
C TYR A 359 -11.60 -4.99 3.54
N ILE A 360 -10.89 -4.10 4.24
CA ILE A 360 -11.31 -3.58 5.55
C ILE A 360 -11.66 -2.11 5.43
N ALA A 361 -10.69 -1.27 5.12
CA ALA A 361 -10.86 0.18 5.07
C ALA A 361 -9.93 0.84 4.06
N TYR A 362 -10.39 1.93 3.46
CA TYR A 362 -9.56 2.96 2.87
C TYR A 362 -9.10 3.90 3.98
N ILE A 363 -7.81 4.16 4.07
CA ILE A 363 -7.21 4.88 5.19
C ILE A 363 -6.87 6.32 4.83
N LYS A 364 -6.73 7.17 5.84
CA LYS A 364 -6.11 8.48 5.73
C LYS A 364 -4.70 8.46 6.28
N ALA A 365 -3.88 9.43 5.85
CA ALA A 365 -2.59 9.69 6.44
C ALA A 365 -2.68 10.95 7.31
N ASN A 366 -2.21 10.86 8.55
CA ASN A 366 -2.16 11.98 9.48
C ASN A 366 -0.74 12.51 9.57
N TYR A 367 -0.58 13.80 9.34
CA TYR A 367 0.68 14.50 9.57
C TYR A 367 0.50 15.59 10.59
N GLY A 368 1.27 15.52 11.68
CA GLY A 368 1.48 16.65 12.56
C GLY A 368 2.51 17.58 11.93
N VAL A 369 2.19 18.85 11.81
CA VAL A 369 3.03 19.85 11.12
C VAL A 369 3.13 21.09 12.00
N ASN A 370 4.34 21.53 12.30
CA ASN A 370 4.57 22.79 13.00
C ASN A 370 3.92 23.94 12.22
N LYS A 371 3.23 24.83 12.91
CA LYS A 371 2.53 25.97 12.32
C LYS A 371 3.46 26.95 11.57
N ALA A 372 4.75 26.95 11.87
CA ALA A 372 5.75 27.70 11.13
C ALA A 372 5.98 27.15 9.70
N VAL A 373 5.74 25.86 9.46
CA VAL A 373 5.88 25.25 8.14
C VAL A 373 4.67 25.61 7.27
N LYS A 374 4.92 26.23 6.13
CA LYS A 374 3.89 26.65 5.15
C LYS A 374 4.12 25.97 3.80
N GLY A 375 3.09 25.95 2.97
CA GLY A 375 3.16 25.46 1.60
C GLY A 375 2.89 23.97 1.43
N VAL A 376 2.66 23.21 2.51
CA VAL A 376 2.23 21.80 2.42
C VAL A 376 0.87 21.73 1.73
N ASP A 377 0.80 21.01 0.60
CA ASP A 377 -0.46 20.80 -0.10
C ASP A 377 -1.32 19.75 0.62
N LYS A 378 -2.38 20.22 1.27
CA LYS A 378 -3.32 19.37 2.03
C LYS A 378 -4.31 18.61 1.15
N ASN A 379 -4.40 18.95 -0.13
CA ASN A 379 -5.41 18.42 -1.05
C ASN A 379 -4.84 17.32 -1.94
N VAL A 380 -3.53 17.07 -1.88
CA VAL A 380 -2.94 15.96 -2.64
C VAL A 380 -3.46 14.63 -2.09
N VAL A 381 -3.85 13.72 -2.99
CA VAL A 381 -4.16 12.34 -2.63
C VAL A 381 -2.83 11.57 -2.57
N LEU A 382 -2.50 11.04 -1.42
CA LEU A 382 -1.24 10.33 -1.20
C LEU A 382 -1.33 8.88 -1.68
N GLY A 383 -0.21 8.35 -2.15
CA GLY A 383 -0.04 6.94 -2.44
C GLY A 383 0.20 6.10 -1.18
N HIS A 384 0.52 4.84 -1.39
CA HIS A 384 0.87 3.90 -0.33
C HIS A 384 2.00 4.45 0.54
N HIS A 385 1.89 4.30 1.85
CA HIS A 385 2.82 4.86 2.85
C HIS A 385 3.05 6.39 2.78
N GLY A 386 2.10 7.14 2.23
CA GLY A 386 2.19 8.60 2.17
C GLY A 386 3.07 9.14 1.05
N VAL A 387 3.39 8.31 0.05
CA VAL A 387 4.09 8.75 -1.16
C VAL A 387 3.36 9.94 -1.78
N GLY A 388 4.12 10.98 -2.13
CA GLY A 388 3.59 12.23 -2.70
C GLY A 388 3.51 13.40 -1.73
N ILE A 389 3.73 13.21 -0.42
CA ILE A 389 3.64 14.31 0.55
C ILE A 389 4.64 15.45 0.26
N PHE A 390 5.80 15.16 -0.29
CA PHE A 390 6.85 16.12 -0.61
C PHE A 390 6.85 16.60 -2.06
N TRP A 391 5.77 16.35 -2.84
CA TRP A 391 5.75 16.65 -4.27
C TRP A 391 6.04 18.12 -4.59
N ASN A 392 5.61 19.05 -3.73
CA ASN A 392 5.82 20.50 -3.85
C ASN A 392 6.80 21.06 -2.82
N ILE A 393 7.75 20.27 -2.34
CA ILE A 393 8.71 20.65 -1.27
C ILE A 393 9.52 21.90 -1.61
N THR A 394 9.70 22.22 -2.89
CA THR A 394 10.39 23.44 -3.32
C THR A 394 9.66 24.74 -2.96
N GLU A 395 8.35 24.65 -2.75
CA GLU A 395 7.47 25.77 -2.42
C GLU A 395 7.31 25.98 -0.91
N TRP A 396 7.71 24.98 -0.11
CA TRP A 396 7.56 25.07 1.34
C TRP A 396 8.46 26.14 1.94
N THR A 397 7.97 26.80 2.99
CA THR A 397 8.71 27.84 3.75
C THR A 397 8.58 27.58 5.25
N ILE A 398 9.50 28.14 6.02
CA ILE A 398 9.42 28.21 7.48
C ILE A 398 9.32 29.68 7.86
N GLU A 399 8.24 30.06 8.54
CA GLU A 399 8.05 31.40 9.11
C GLU A 399 8.74 31.45 10.49
N GLU A 400 9.45 32.57 10.78
CA GLU A 400 10.08 32.82 12.09
C GLU A 400 9.04 33.20 13.14
#